data_3df77c3a3c1d292f9428b80c84838c6a
#
_entry.id   3df77c3a3c1d292f9428b80c84838c6a
#
_cell.length_a   1.000
_cell.length_b   1.000
_cell.length_c   1.000
_cell.angle_alpha   90.00
_cell.angle_beta   90.00
_cell.angle_gamma   90.00
#
_symmetry.space_group_name_H-M   'P 1'
#
loop_
_entity.id
_entity.type
_entity.pdbx_description
1 polymer ?
#
loop_
_entity_poly.entity_id
_entity_poly.type
_entity_poly.pdbx_seq_one_letter_code
_entity_poly.pdbx_strand_id
1 'polypeptide(L)'
;QNLQTLKQQYRMLDEEHKLFLKKKEKFENGLQRDQERIQSEQQVQSKYELIKQQYVRLNEQKVKVHQLSDYYDQILKLNENKSDLQEDYTVVEKQVDHEKMQYNQMEKLYFRKQAGIFALQLKEDQPCPICGSLHHPHPAQIEKEDITKEKLDQQAKKVKQQEHRLQDILQKILLSNQKKEMLVKQTKQL
;
A
#
# COMPACT_ATOMS: atom_id res chain seq x y z
N GLN A 1 32.39 56.02 91.04
CA GLN A 1 32.56 54.63 90.54
C GLN A 1 31.41 54.16 89.64
N ASN A 2 30.19 54.50 89.93
CA ASN A 2 29.00 53.98 89.25
C ASN A 2 28.88 54.51 87.79
N LEU A 3 29.28 55.76 87.55
CA LEU A 3 29.17 56.39 86.18
C LEU A 3 30.17 55.84 85.14
N GLN A 4 31.36 55.47 85.57
CA GLN A 4 32.40 54.86 84.69
C GLN A 4 32.01 53.45 84.31
N THR A 5 31.49 52.68 85.21
CA THR A 5 31.01 51.30 84.94
C THR A 5 29.83 51.32 83.98
N LEU A 6 28.90 52.26 84.13
CA LEU A 6 27.75 52.39 83.20
C LEU A 6 28.19 52.82 81.81
N LYS A 7 29.16 53.71 81.68
CA LYS A 7 29.75 54.09 80.40
C LYS A 7 30.48 52.94 79.69
N GLN A 8 31.13 52.09 80.48
CA GLN A 8 31.80 50.93 79.97
C GLN A 8 30.84 49.87 79.48
N GLN A 9 29.78 49.62 80.23
CA GLN A 9 28.67 48.71 79.80
C GLN A 9 27.97 49.18 78.54
N TYR A 10 27.71 50.49 78.44
CA TYR A 10 27.13 51.07 77.23
C TYR A 10 28.01 50.90 76.01
N ARG A 11 29.33 51.12 76.14
CA ARG A 11 30.29 50.88 74.96
C ARG A 11 30.29 49.40 74.54
N MET A 12 30.30 48.46 75.47
CA MET A 12 30.27 47.03 75.16
C MET A 12 28.96 46.65 74.41
N LEU A 13 27.82 47.17 74.89
CA LEU A 13 26.53 46.96 74.29
C LEU A 13 26.45 47.56 72.87
N ASP A 14 27.04 48.76 72.69
CA ASP A 14 27.09 49.40 71.35
C ASP A 14 27.98 48.62 70.38
N GLU A 15 29.09 48.03 70.80
CA GLU A 15 29.96 47.17 70.00
C GLU A 15 29.25 45.84 69.67
N GLU A 16 28.60 45.21 70.57
CA GLU A 16 27.80 44.03 70.37
C GLU A 16 26.65 44.30 69.38
N HIS A 17 25.97 45.42 69.50
CA HIS A 17 24.91 45.83 68.61
C HIS A 17 25.44 46.06 67.18
N LYS A 18 26.58 46.74 67.03
CA LYS A 18 27.23 46.92 65.76
C LYS A 18 27.66 45.59 65.07
N LEU A 19 28.15 44.64 65.88
CA LEU A 19 28.50 43.29 65.39
C LEU A 19 27.26 42.55 65.02
N PHE A 20 26.17 42.66 65.74
CA PHE A 20 24.88 42.05 65.44
C PHE A 20 24.32 42.60 64.09
N LEU A 21 24.35 43.91 63.90
CA LEU A 21 23.92 44.55 62.63
C LEU A 21 24.73 44.05 61.46
N LYS A 22 26.06 43.95 61.59
CA LYS A 22 26.92 43.37 60.52
C LYS A 22 26.61 41.90 60.18
N LYS A 23 26.30 41.09 61.21
CA LYS A 23 25.88 39.71 61.02
C LYS A 23 24.53 39.65 60.34
N LYS A 24 23.56 40.45 60.75
CA LYS A 24 22.24 40.56 60.14
C LYS A 24 22.35 40.86 58.60
N GLU A 25 23.08 41.93 58.29
CA GLU A 25 23.30 42.33 56.91
C GLU A 25 23.96 41.21 56.04
N LYS A 26 24.92 40.49 56.62
CA LYS A 26 25.53 39.33 55.97
C LYS A 26 24.54 38.19 55.67
N PHE A 27 23.65 37.93 56.66
CA PHE A 27 22.59 36.92 56.49
C PHE A 27 21.53 37.34 55.45
N GLU A 28 21.12 38.62 55.48
CA GLU A 28 20.14 39.18 54.55
C GLU A 28 20.69 39.11 53.10
N ASN A 29 21.95 39.51 52.91
CA ASN A 29 22.64 39.39 51.60
C ASN A 29 22.84 37.93 51.18
N GLY A 30 23.05 37.00 52.09
CA GLY A 30 23.09 35.56 51.83
C GLY A 30 21.73 35.04 51.38
N LEU A 31 20.69 35.39 52.12
CA LEU A 31 19.31 34.95 51.80
C LEU A 31 18.87 35.47 50.42
N GLN A 32 19.16 36.72 50.10
CA GLN A 32 18.82 37.28 48.79
C GLN A 32 19.53 36.52 47.65
N ARG A 33 20.82 36.21 47.79
CA ARG A 33 21.56 35.41 46.80
C ARG A 33 20.99 34.00 46.62
N ASP A 34 20.60 33.35 47.71
CA ASP A 34 20.00 32.02 47.64
C ASP A 34 18.62 32.08 47.01
N GLN A 35 17.80 33.11 47.24
CA GLN A 35 16.53 33.33 46.57
C GLN A 35 16.70 33.52 45.05
N GLU A 36 17.65 34.37 44.62
CA GLU A 36 17.96 34.60 43.23
C GLU A 36 18.40 33.29 42.53
N ARG A 37 19.22 32.47 43.21
CA ARG A 37 19.65 31.16 42.71
C ARG A 37 18.49 30.19 42.53
N ILE A 38 17.62 30.09 43.55
CA ILE A 38 16.41 29.25 43.50
C ILE A 38 15.54 29.66 42.29
N GLN A 39 15.31 30.97 42.14
CA GLN A 39 14.51 31.47 41.02
C GLN A 39 15.11 31.13 39.65
N SER A 40 16.45 31.25 39.52
CA SER A 40 17.16 30.88 38.28
C SER A 40 17.07 29.37 37.99
N GLU A 41 17.23 28.52 39.02
CA GLU A 41 17.11 27.06 38.90
C GLU A 41 15.68 26.65 38.49
N GLN A 42 14.65 27.29 39.04
CA GLN A 42 13.24 27.05 38.63
C GLN A 42 12.97 27.42 37.18
N GLN A 43 13.58 28.51 36.67
CA GLN A 43 13.47 28.89 35.27
C GLN A 43 14.15 27.86 34.33
N VAL A 44 15.33 27.36 34.73
CA VAL A 44 16.04 26.30 33.98
C VAL A 44 15.21 25.01 33.96
N GLN A 45 14.65 24.62 35.11
CA GLN A 45 13.80 23.43 35.18
C GLN A 45 12.56 23.56 34.28
N SER A 46 11.89 24.71 34.28
CA SER A 46 10.73 24.96 33.41
C SER A 46 11.09 24.88 31.93
N LYS A 47 12.24 25.44 31.51
CA LYS A 47 12.75 25.33 30.15
C LYS A 47 13.10 23.88 29.77
N TYR A 48 13.71 23.15 30.71
CA TYR A 48 14.03 21.74 30.48
C TYR A 48 12.78 20.91 30.21
N GLU A 49 11.73 21.04 31.03
CA GLU A 49 10.47 20.31 30.81
C GLU A 49 9.80 20.66 29.46
N LEU A 50 9.83 21.95 29.09
CA LEU A 50 9.31 22.38 27.80
C LEU A 50 10.08 21.73 26.62
N ILE A 51 11.40 21.74 26.68
CA ILE A 51 12.26 21.13 25.65
C ILE A 51 12.02 19.62 25.60
N LYS A 52 11.89 18.97 26.75
CA LYS A 52 11.60 17.54 26.83
C LYS A 52 10.27 17.19 26.18
N GLN A 53 9.21 17.96 26.42
CA GLN A 53 7.92 17.79 25.76
C GLN A 53 8.01 17.98 24.24
N GLN A 54 8.74 19.01 23.79
CA GLN A 54 8.96 19.25 22.37
C GLN A 54 9.74 18.08 21.72
N TYR A 55 10.75 17.56 22.39
CA TYR A 55 11.52 16.42 21.90
C TYR A 55 10.66 15.17 21.73
N VAL A 56 9.81 14.85 22.72
CA VAL A 56 8.88 13.71 22.61
C VAL A 56 7.96 13.88 21.40
N ARG A 57 7.34 15.05 21.26
CA ARG A 57 6.44 15.37 20.16
C ARG A 57 7.13 15.25 18.78
N LEU A 58 8.35 15.78 18.67
CA LEU A 58 9.13 15.70 17.43
C LEU A 58 9.51 14.25 17.09
N ASN A 59 9.83 13.46 18.10
CA ASN A 59 10.15 12.04 17.88
C ASN A 59 8.92 11.25 17.41
N GLU A 60 7.74 11.51 17.96
CA GLU A 60 6.48 10.93 17.47
C GLU A 60 6.20 11.34 16.02
N GLN A 61 6.37 12.61 15.69
CA GLN A 61 6.22 13.10 14.30
C GLN A 61 7.22 12.44 13.36
N LYS A 62 8.47 12.27 13.78
CA LYS A 62 9.50 11.57 13.00
C LYS A 62 9.09 10.14 12.66
N VAL A 63 8.55 9.39 13.63
CA VAL A 63 8.06 8.02 13.40
C VAL A 63 6.93 8.02 12.38
N LYS A 64 5.97 8.93 12.49
CA LYS A 64 4.85 9.05 11.53
C LYS A 64 5.33 9.36 10.11
N VAL A 65 6.31 10.28 9.97
CA VAL A 65 6.90 10.60 8.66
C VAL A 65 7.59 9.40 8.03
N HIS A 66 8.31 8.58 8.82
CA HIS A 66 8.92 7.36 8.30
C HIS A 66 7.86 6.36 7.82
N GLN A 67 6.81 6.13 8.60
CA GLN A 67 5.70 5.27 8.20
C GLN A 67 5.01 5.74 6.91
N LEU A 68 4.82 7.07 6.77
CA LEU A 68 4.28 7.66 5.55
C LEU A 68 5.20 7.41 4.33
N SER A 69 6.51 7.57 4.51
CA SER A 69 7.49 7.27 3.46
C SER A 69 7.43 5.81 3.03
N ASP A 70 7.38 4.88 3.99
CA ASP A 70 7.28 3.45 3.69
C ASP A 70 5.98 3.10 2.94
N TYR A 71 4.85 3.69 3.30
CA TYR A 71 3.58 3.50 2.59
C TYR A 71 3.65 4.07 1.17
N TYR A 72 4.25 5.25 1.01
CA TYR A 72 4.41 5.87 -0.29
C TYR A 72 5.24 5.00 -1.24
N ASP A 73 6.38 4.49 -0.77
CA ASP A 73 7.25 3.60 -1.55
C ASP A 73 6.53 2.30 -1.95
N GLN A 74 5.72 1.74 -1.06
CA GLN A 74 4.90 0.58 -1.38
C GLN A 74 3.83 0.90 -2.46
N ILE A 75 3.19 2.07 -2.38
CA ILE A 75 2.21 2.52 -3.37
C ILE A 75 2.87 2.73 -4.74
N LEU A 76 4.07 3.31 -4.79
CA LEU A 76 4.82 3.47 -6.04
C LEU A 76 5.10 2.13 -6.70
N LYS A 77 5.65 1.16 -5.95
CA LYS A 77 5.90 -0.19 -6.45
C LYS A 77 4.64 -0.90 -6.94
N LEU A 78 3.51 -0.71 -6.26
CA LEU A 78 2.23 -1.28 -6.70
C LEU A 78 1.74 -0.64 -8.00
N ASN A 79 1.97 0.67 -8.22
CA ASN A 79 1.60 1.33 -9.46
C ASN A 79 2.47 0.86 -10.64
N GLU A 80 3.79 0.71 -10.44
CA GLU A 80 4.70 0.16 -11.45
C GLU A 80 4.28 -1.25 -11.85
N ASN A 81 4.14 -2.16 -10.88
CA ASN A 81 3.69 -3.53 -11.13
C ASN A 81 2.31 -3.59 -11.82
N LYS A 82 1.41 -2.66 -11.49
CA LYS A 82 0.10 -2.58 -12.16
C LYS A 82 0.24 -2.16 -13.62
N SER A 83 1.14 -1.23 -13.95
CA SER A 83 1.42 -0.84 -15.33
C SER A 83 1.88 -2.02 -16.16
N ASP A 84 2.85 -2.80 -15.65
CA ASP A 84 3.36 -3.99 -16.31
C ASP A 84 2.25 -5.04 -16.53
N LEU A 85 1.42 -5.27 -15.50
CA LEU A 85 0.29 -6.19 -15.61
C LEU A 85 -0.78 -5.71 -16.61
N GLN A 86 -0.97 -4.40 -16.79
CA GLN A 86 -1.89 -3.85 -17.80
C GLN A 86 -1.34 -4.05 -19.21
N GLU A 87 -0.03 -3.92 -19.43
CA GLU A 87 0.61 -4.25 -20.71
C GLU A 87 0.47 -5.74 -21.01
N ASP A 88 0.79 -6.60 -20.03
CA ASP A 88 0.61 -8.05 -20.16
C ASP A 88 -0.85 -8.42 -20.48
N TYR A 89 -1.81 -7.77 -19.84
CA TYR A 89 -3.24 -7.97 -20.11
C TYR A 89 -3.57 -7.70 -21.58
N THR A 90 -3.13 -6.56 -22.11
CA THR A 90 -3.43 -6.19 -23.50
C THR A 90 -2.80 -7.16 -24.52
N VAL A 91 -1.61 -7.69 -24.20
CA VAL A 91 -0.92 -8.68 -25.05
C VAL A 91 -1.67 -10.01 -25.03
N VAL A 92 -2.01 -10.51 -23.84
CA VAL A 92 -2.71 -11.80 -23.67
C VAL A 92 -4.14 -11.72 -24.21
N GLU A 93 -4.84 -10.61 -24.07
CA GLU A 93 -6.17 -10.38 -24.65
C GLU A 93 -6.15 -10.56 -26.18
N LYS A 94 -5.19 -9.93 -26.85
CA LYS A 94 -5.00 -10.12 -28.32
C LYS A 94 -4.68 -11.58 -28.68
N GLN A 95 -3.91 -12.28 -27.82
CA GLN A 95 -3.63 -13.69 -28.04
C GLN A 95 -4.90 -14.54 -27.89
N VAL A 96 -5.74 -14.28 -26.89
CA VAL A 96 -7.04 -14.95 -26.71
C VAL A 96 -7.92 -14.76 -27.94
N ASP A 97 -8.03 -13.53 -28.44
CA ASP A 97 -8.85 -13.22 -29.62
C ASP A 97 -8.32 -13.94 -30.88
N HIS A 98 -7.00 -13.98 -31.06
CA HIS A 98 -6.37 -14.70 -32.13
C HIS A 98 -6.65 -16.21 -32.07
N GLU A 99 -6.45 -16.85 -30.93
CA GLU A 99 -6.69 -18.28 -30.73
C GLU A 99 -8.19 -18.62 -30.90
N LYS A 100 -9.10 -17.76 -30.45
CA LYS A 100 -10.55 -17.91 -30.67
C LYS A 100 -10.92 -17.80 -32.13
N MET A 101 -10.32 -16.87 -32.85
CA MET A 101 -10.56 -16.71 -34.29
C MET A 101 -10.09 -17.97 -35.06
N GLN A 102 -8.92 -18.50 -34.73
CA GLN A 102 -8.41 -19.74 -35.30
C GLN A 102 -9.33 -20.93 -34.97
N TYR A 103 -9.77 -21.06 -33.69
CA TYR A 103 -10.68 -22.11 -33.32
C TYR A 103 -11.98 -22.05 -34.10
N ASN A 104 -12.59 -20.88 -34.23
CA ASN A 104 -13.83 -20.68 -34.97
C ASN A 104 -13.69 -21.02 -36.48
N GLN A 105 -12.52 -20.71 -37.09
CA GLN A 105 -12.23 -21.08 -38.46
C GLN A 105 -12.09 -22.61 -38.60
N MET A 106 -11.33 -23.23 -37.71
CA MET A 106 -11.14 -24.68 -37.70
C MET A 106 -12.46 -25.42 -37.46
N GLU A 107 -13.30 -24.94 -36.56
CA GLU A 107 -14.61 -25.51 -36.24
C GLU A 107 -15.53 -25.47 -37.47
N LYS A 108 -15.60 -24.32 -38.18
CA LYS A 108 -16.37 -24.20 -39.42
C LYS A 108 -15.89 -25.21 -40.50
N LEU A 109 -14.59 -25.36 -40.66
CA LEU A 109 -14.02 -26.30 -41.62
C LEU A 109 -14.27 -27.75 -41.21
N TYR A 110 -14.17 -28.07 -39.91
CA TYR A 110 -14.50 -29.37 -39.36
C TYR A 110 -15.96 -29.75 -39.69
N PHE A 111 -16.94 -28.86 -39.39
CA PHE A 111 -18.35 -29.12 -39.70
C PHE A 111 -18.63 -29.25 -41.19
N ARG A 112 -17.98 -28.46 -42.05
CA ARG A 112 -18.09 -28.62 -43.50
C ARG A 112 -17.56 -29.98 -43.95
N LYS A 113 -16.42 -30.43 -43.42
CA LYS A 113 -15.87 -31.76 -43.71
C LYS A 113 -16.85 -32.86 -43.28
N GLN A 114 -17.43 -32.75 -42.07
CA GLN A 114 -18.44 -33.72 -41.64
C GLN A 114 -19.68 -33.73 -42.52
N ALA A 115 -20.17 -32.57 -42.94
CA ALA A 115 -21.28 -32.46 -43.87
C ALA A 115 -20.95 -33.13 -45.23
N GLY A 116 -19.72 -32.93 -45.75
CA GLY A 116 -19.28 -33.61 -46.97
C GLY A 116 -19.19 -35.11 -46.82
N ILE A 117 -18.72 -35.64 -45.68
CA ILE A 117 -18.68 -37.07 -45.40
C ILE A 117 -20.09 -37.66 -45.36
N PHE A 118 -21.04 -36.97 -44.74
CA PHE A 118 -22.48 -37.40 -44.73
C PHE A 118 -23.08 -37.32 -46.13
N ALA A 119 -22.73 -36.31 -46.92
CA ALA A 119 -23.21 -36.18 -48.29
C ALA A 119 -22.80 -37.36 -49.20
N LEU A 120 -21.62 -37.97 -49.00
CA LEU A 120 -21.22 -39.19 -49.70
C LEU A 120 -22.07 -40.41 -49.42
N GLN A 121 -22.82 -40.41 -48.28
CA GLN A 121 -23.69 -41.53 -47.90
C GLN A 121 -25.12 -41.38 -48.44
N LEU A 122 -25.42 -40.25 -49.12
CA LEU A 122 -26.70 -40.01 -49.70
C LEU A 122 -26.97 -41.01 -50.84
N LYS A 123 -28.14 -41.60 -50.86
CA LYS A 123 -28.60 -42.50 -51.90
C LYS A 123 -29.93 -41.99 -52.47
N GLU A 124 -30.14 -42.17 -53.76
CA GLU A 124 -31.42 -41.82 -54.39
C GLU A 124 -32.56 -42.58 -53.72
N ASP A 125 -33.67 -41.91 -53.53
CA ASP A 125 -34.91 -42.43 -52.94
C ASP A 125 -34.80 -42.95 -51.49
N GLN A 126 -33.71 -42.64 -50.78
CA GLN A 126 -33.57 -42.91 -49.36
C GLN A 126 -33.58 -41.63 -48.55
N PRO A 127 -34.32 -41.59 -47.42
CA PRO A 127 -34.36 -40.42 -46.57
C PRO A 127 -32.97 -40.14 -45.97
N CYS A 128 -32.53 -38.89 -46.04
CA CYS A 128 -31.28 -38.44 -45.40
C CYS A 128 -31.34 -38.66 -43.88
N PRO A 129 -30.33 -39.29 -43.26
CA PRO A 129 -30.31 -39.55 -41.82
C PRO A 129 -30.24 -38.30 -40.95
N ILE A 130 -29.93 -37.12 -41.54
CA ILE A 130 -29.79 -35.85 -40.84
C ILE A 130 -31.09 -35.02 -40.91
N CYS A 131 -31.67 -34.87 -42.10
CA CYS A 131 -32.80 -33.97 -42.31
C CYS A 131 -34.06 -34.68 -42.88
N GLY A 132 -33.99 -35.96 -43.20
CA GLY A 132 -35.12 -36.75 -43.72
C GLY A 132 -35.48 -36.49 -45.18
N SER A 133 -34.83 -35.55 -45.86
CA SER A 133 -35.12 -35.21 -47.28
C SER A 133 -34.70 -36.36 -48.21
N LEU A 134 -35.48 -36.58 -49.27
CA LEU A 134 -35.16 -37.54 -50.36
C LEU A 134 -34.30 -36.95 -51.45
N HIS A 135 -34.28 -35.62 -51.57
CA HIS A 135 -33.51 -34.91 -52.62
C HIS A 135 -32.60 -33.81 -52.02
N HIS A 136 -31.36 -33.78 -52.49
CA HIS A 136 -30.37 -32.77 -52.11
C HIS A 136 -29.77 -32.16 -53.39
N PRO A 137 -30.33 -31.02 -53.90
CA PRO A 137 -29.90 -30.47 -55.19
C PRO A 137 -28.44 -29.95 -55.12
N HIS A 138 -27.94 -29.58 -53.96
CA HIS A 138 -26.58 -29.07 -53.73
C HIS A 138 -25.95 -29.76 -52.50
N PRO A 139 -25.51 -31.04 -52.63
CA PRO A 139 -24.88 -31.73 -51.52
C PRO A 139 -23.53 -31.10 -51.18
N ALA A 140 -23.18 -31.12 -49.88
CA ALA A 140 -21.92 -30.61 -49.40
C ALA A 140 -20.73 -31.36 -50.03
N GLN A 141 -19.68 -30.61 -50.36
CA GLN A 141 -18.45 -31.20 -50.88
C GLN A 141 -17.45 -31.45 -49.76
N ILE A 142 -16.61 -32.47 -49.89
CA ILE A 142 -15.57 -32.75 -48.92
C ILE A 142 -14.50 -31.64 -48.99
N GLU A 143 -14.26 -30.98 -47.85
CA GLU A 143 -13.15 -30.06 -47.70
C GLU A 143 -11.82 -30.82 -47.82
N LYS A 144 -10.86 -30.26 -48.60
CA LYS A 144 -9.54 -30.84 -48.79
C LYS A 144 -8.61 -30.70 -47.61
N GLU A 145 -8.94 -29.79 -46.70
CA GLU A 145 -8.14 -29.53 -45.51
C GLU A 145 -8.26 -30.67 -44.49
N ASP A 146 -7.10 -31.12 -43.98
CA ASP A 146 -7.04 -32.20 -42.98
C ASP A 146 -7.27 -31.68 -41.59
N ILE A 147 -8.52 -31.29 -41.31
CA ILE A 147 -8.98 -30.92 -39.97
C ILE A 147 -9.59 -32.15 -39.30
N THR A 148 -8.95 -32.56 -38.21
CA THR A 148 -9.42 -33.66 -37.36
C THR A 148 -10.01 -33.12 -36.04
N LYS A 149 -10.78 -33.94 -35.37
CA LYS A 149 -11.34 -33.60 -34.06
C LYS A 149 -10.20 -33.32 -33.07
N GLU A 150 -9.12 -34.10 -33.12
CA GLU A 150 -7.97 -33.95 -32.23
C GLU A 150 -7.31 -32.58 -32.41
N LYS A 151 -7.17 -32.09 -33.64
CA LYS A 151 -6.64 -30.76 -33.95
C LYS A 151 -7.55 -29.66 -33.39
N LEU A 152 -8.87 -29.81 -33.51
CA LEU A 152 -9.86 -28.87 -32.97
C LEU A 152 -9.82 -28.86 -31.43
N ASP A 153 -9.75 -30.04 -30.81
CA ASP A 153 -9.66 -30.17 -29.34
C ASP A 153 -8.34 -29.57 -28.79
N GLN A 154 -7.23 -29.73 -29.52
CA GLN A 154 -5.95 -29.09 -29.20
C GLN A 154 -6.07 -27.56 -29.26
N GLN A 155 -6.72 -27.00 -30.27
CA GLN A 155 -6.94 -25.58 -30.40
C GLN A 155 -7.87 -25.05 -29.27
N ALA A 156 -8.93 -25.78 -28.95
CA ALA A 156 -9.79 -25.46 -27.82
C ALA A 156 -9.05 -25.42 -26.49
N LYS A 157 -8.08 -26.33 -26.27
CA LYS A 157 -7.22 -26.31 -25.08
C LYS A 157 -6.34 -25.05 -25.02
N LYS A 158 -5.78 -24.62 -26.17
CA LYS A 158 -4.99 -23.38 -26.23
C LYS A 158 -5.83 -22.16 -25.88
N VAL A 159 -7.04 -22.05 -26.43
CA VAL A 159 -7.99 -20.98 -26.08
C VAL A 159 -8.22 -20.94 -24.57
N LYS A 160 -8.59 -22.07 -23.96
CA LYS A 160 -8.82 -22.17 -22.51
C LYS A 160 -7.58 -21.79 -21.69
N GLN A 161 -6.41 -22.20 -22.14
CA GLN A 161 -5.15 -21.87 -21.47
C GLN A 161 -4.87 -20.35 -21.47
N GLN A 162 -5.10 -19.69 -22.61
CA GLN A 162 -4.92 -18.24 -22.71
C GLN A 162 -6.00 -17.47 -21.92
N GLU A 163 -7.25 -17.95 -21.93
CA GLU A 163 -8.33 -17.37 -21.12
C GLU A 163 -8.01 -17.46 -19.61
N HIS A 164 -7.49 -18.61 -19.17
CA HIS A 164 -7.07 -18.76 -17.77
C HIS A 164 -5.94 -17.78 -17.41
N ARG A 165 -4.93 -17.65 -18.29
CA ARG A 165 -3.85 -16.68 -18.10
C ARG A 165 -4.38 -15.24 -18.00
N LEU A 166 -5.35 -14.88 -18.84
CA LEU A 166 -6.01 -13.56 -18.80
C LEU A 166 -6.73 -13.32 -17.46
N GLN A 167 -7.46 -14.33 -16.97
CA GLN A 167 -8.12 -14.25 -15.65
C GLN A 167 -7.11 -14.10 -14.51
N ASP A 168 -6.00 -14.81 -14.53
CA ASP A 168 -4.93 -14.68 -13.52
C ASP A 168 -4.35 -13.27 -13.48
N ILE A 169 -4.14 -12.64 -14.64
CA ILE A 169 -3.66 -11.25 -14.73
C ILE A 169 -4.70 -10.29 -14.14
N LEU A 170 -5.97 -10.44 -14.50
CA LEU A 170 -7.06 -9.63 -13.95
C LEU A 170 -7.15 -9.73 -12.41
N GLN A 171 -7.02 -10.95 -11.89
CA GLN A 171 -7.03 -11.18 -10.44
C GLN A 171 -5.83 -10.47 -9.76
N LYS A 172 -4.64 -10.52 -10.35
CA LYS A 172 -3.46 -9.81 -9.83
C LYS A 172 -3.66 -8.30 -9.82
N ILE A 173 -4.24 -7.73 -10.88
CA ILE A 173 -4.58 -6.29 -10.97
C ILE A 173 -5.57 -5.91 -9.87
N LEU A 174 -6.61 -6.72 -9.65
CA LEU A 174 -7.62 -6.48 -8.61
C LEU A 174 -7.00 -6.47 -7.20
N LEU A 175 -6.16 -7.48 -6.89
CA LEU A 175 -5.47 -7.58 -5.61
C LEU A 175 -4.51 -6.40 -5.39
N SER A 176 -3.80 -5.96 -6.44
CA SER A 176 -2.93 -4.77 -6.39
C SER A 176 -3.73 -3.51 -6.05
N ASN A 177 -4.89 -3.31 -6.68
CA ASN A 177 -5.78 -2.18 -6.39
C ASN A 177 -6.29 -2.21 -4.95
N GLN A 178 -6.75 -3.36 -4.45
CA GLN A 178 -7.22 -3.52 -3.07
C GLN A 178 -6.13 -3.19 -2.04
N LYS A 179 -4.91 -3.68 -2.29
CA LYS A 179 -3.75 -3.40 -1.43
C LYS A 179 -3.41 -1.91 -1.43
N LYS A 180 -3.43 -1.25 -2.59
CA LYS A 180 -3.23 0.20 -2.71
C LYS A 180 -4.28 0.99 -1.92
N GLU A 181 -5.56 0.65 -2.06
CA GLU A 181 -6.64 1.32 -1.31
C GLU A 181 -6.48 1.17 0.20
N MET A 182 -6.04 0.00 0.67
CA MET A 182 -5.75 -0.23 2.08
C MET A 182 -4.61 0.67 2.57
N LEU A 183 -3.50 0.75 1.84
CA LEU A 183 -2.38 1.64 2.17
C LEU A 183 -2.80 3.12 2.18
N VAL A 184 -3.58 3.57 1.19
CA VAL A 184 -4.13 4.95 1.17
C VAL A 184 -5.05 5.24 2.36
N LYS A 185 -5.83 4.26 2.84
CA LYS A 185 -6.60 4.43 4.08
C LYS A 185 -5.71 4.56 5.30
N GLN A 186 -4.66 3.75 5.38
CA GLN A 186 -3.69 3.81 6.49
C GLN A 186 -2.94 5.15 6.53
N THR A 187 -2.55 5.72 5.37
CA THR A 187 -1.91 7.06 5.33
C THR A 187 -2.81 8.17 5.86
N LYS A 188 -4.13 8.05 5.74
CA LYS A 188 -5.09 9.05 6.25
C LYS A 188 -5.31 8.96 7.76
N GLN A 189 -4.91 7.88 8.40
CA GLN A 189 -5.07 7.64 9.84
C GLN A 189 -3.83 8.04 10.65
N LEU A 190 -2.70 8.33 10.01
CA LEU A 190 -1.46 8.83 10.64
C LEU A 190 -1.52 10.32 10.92
#